data_c49e0e54dea0aaa7107545576a774439
#
_entry.id   c49e0e54dea0aaa7107545576a774439
#
_cell.length_a   1.000
_cell.length_b   1.000
_cell.length_c   1.000
_cell.angle_alpha   90.00
_cell.angle_beta   90.00
_cell.angle_gamma   90.00
#
_symmetry.space_group_name_H-M   'P 1'
#
loop_
_entity.id
_entity.type
_entity.pdbx_description
1 polymer ?
#
loop_
_entity_poly.entity_id
_entity_poly.type
_entity_poly.pdbx_seq_one_letter_code
_entity_poly.pdbx_strand_id
1 'polypeptide(L)'
;IRIPLNNVVGFSQLLSTDNELDEEERKEYSGIIQTNSGELIQLVNDVLDLSRLEANMMKFQLQDCNVKEWCNELGCLIQMRSEGRILLELQVEVGDVRIHTDVNRLTQIVTSMLLYPNDCKETRKVSMFLVNHPDKHIIACRIENSPIADSWFASQKVSVQQKINQLFFEHFKGTYQTENVEEGEIAVITFTYPTLS
;
A
#
# COMPACT_ATOMS: atom_id res chain seq x y z
N ILE A 1 5.88 -13.40 9.42
CA ILE A 1 5.53 -13.51 10.86
C ILE A 1 6.73 -13.94 11.71
N ARG A 2 7.47 -15.00 11.34
CA ARG A 2 8.56 -15.54 12.18
C ARG A 2 9.71 -14.55 12.40
N ILE A 3 10.13 -13.80 11.38
CA ILE A 3 11.26 -12.84 11.47
C ILE A 3 10.93 -11.70 12.43
N PRO A 4 9.86 -10.91 12.23
CA PRO A 4 9.55 -9.82 13.15
C PRO A 4 9.26 -10.31 14.57
N LEU A 5 8.68 -11.49 14.75
CA LEU A 5 8.47 -12.08 16.08
C LEU A 5 9.80 -12.38 16.78
N ASN A 6 10.75 -13.00 16.07
CA ASN A 6 12.06 -13.28 16.63
C ASN A 6 12.82 -12.01 17.01
N ASN A 7 12.71 -10.94 16.20
CA ASN A 7 13.31 -9.64 16.50
C ASN A 7 12.70 -9.04 17.79
N VAL A 8 11.37 -9.04 17.93
CA VAL A 8 10.70 -8.56 19.14
C VAL A 8 11.17 -9.33 20.36
N VAL A 9 11.19 -10.66 20.30
CA VAL A 9 11.62 -11.51 21.43
C VAL A 9 13.11 -11.29 21.74
N GLY A 10 13.97 -11.31 20.73
CA GLY A 10 15.42 -11.18 20.92
C GLY A 10 15.83 -9.84 21.52
N PHE A 11 15.34 -8.73 20.96
CA PHE A 11 15.66 -7.39 21.49
C PHE A 11 15.00 -7.12 22.85
N SER A 12 13.83 -7.68 23.13
CA SER A 12 13.21 -7.61 24.45
C SER A 12 14.05 -8.37 25.51
N GLN A 13 14.64 -9.51 25.13
CA GLN A 13 15.54 -10.25 26.02
C GLN A 13 16.82 -9.44 26.29
N LEU A 14 17.45 -8.86 25.26
CA LEU A 14 18.63 -8.00 25.44
C LEU A 14 18.34 -6.84 26.38
N LEU A 15 17.22 -6.12 26.18
CA LEU A 15 16.82 -5.01 27.07
C LEU A 15 16.60 -5.43 28.52
N SER A 16 16.18 -6.69 28.76
CA SER A 16 15.89 -7.19 30.12
C SER A 16 17.09 -7.82 30.83
N THR A 17 18.08 -8.33 30.09
CA THR A 17 19.20 -9.11 30.66
C THR A 17 20.51 -8.33 30.66
N ASP A 18 20.68 -7.39 29.74
CA ASP A 18 21.92 -6.62 29.63
C ASP A 18 21.81 -5.28 30.39
N ASN A 19 22.53 -5.22 31.54
CA ASN A 19 22.57 -4.05 32.40
C ASN A 19 23.62 -3.02 31.95
N GLU A 20 24.49 -3.37 30.98
CA GLU A 20 25.56 -2.52 30.48
C GLU A 20 25.14 -1.66 29.27
N LEU A 21 23.92 -1.87 28.75
CA LEU A 21 23.40 -1.07 27.65
C LEU A 21 23.30 0.41 28.00
N ASP A 22 23.87 1.24 27.14
CA ASP A 22 23.70 2.68 27.24
C ASP A 22 22.31 3.15 26.84
N GLU A 23 22.03 4.44 26.99
CA GLU A 23 20.71 5.00 26.74
C GLU A 23 20.38 5.05 25.23
N GLU A 24 21.40 5.15 24.39
CA GLU A 24 21.28 5.17 22.93
C GLU A 24 20.95 3.76 22.40
N GLU A 25 21.63 2.74 22.86
CA GLU A 25 21.35 1.33 22.54
C GLU A 25 19.96 0.90 23.02
N ARG A 26 19.54 1.32 24.23
CA ARG A 26 18.17 1.07 24.72
C ARG A 26 17.11 1.68 23.84
N LYS A 27 17.34 2.89 23.36
CA LYS A 27 16.43 3.58 22.46
C LYS A 27 16.37 2.91 21.10
N GLU A 28 17.50 2.49 20.56
CA GLU A 28 17.60 1.74 19.30
C GLU A 28 16.82 0.42 19.39
N TYR A 29 17.08 -0.39 20.42
CA TYR A 29 16.40 -1.69 20.60
C TYR A 29 14.89 -1.53 20.81
N SER A 30 14.48 -0.51 21.56
CA SER A 30 13.06 -0.17 21.71
C SER A 30 12.42 0.21 20.39
N GLY A 31 13.12 0.96 19.54
CA GLY A 31 12.68 1.32 18.19
C GLY A 31 12.50 0.09 17.29
N ILE A 32 13.46 -0.84 17.34
CA ILE A 32 13.39 -2.11 16.60
C ILE A 32 12.18 -2.93 17.04
N ILE A 33 11.94 -3.04 18.35
CA ILE A 33 10.78 -3.75 18.91
C ILE A 33 9.48 -3.10 18.43
N GLN A 34 9.39 -1.78 18.49
CA GLN A 34 8.19 -1.05 18.10
C GLN A 34 7.89 -1.23 16.60
N THR A 35 8.90 -1.13 15.74
CA THR A 35 8.76 -1.34 14.29
C THR A 35 8.28 -2.76 13.98
N ASN A 36 8.95 -3.78 14.51
CA ASN A 36 8.60 -5.18 14.26
C ASN A 36 7.22 -5.55 14.84
N SER A 37 6.83 -4.95 15.98
CA SER A 37 5.49 -5.11 16.55
C SER A 37 4.41 -4.51 15.64
N GLY A 38 4.67 -3.33 15.07
CA GLY A 38 3.79 -2.71 14.07
C GLY A 38 3.61 -3.57 12.83
N GLU A 39 4.69 -4.16 12.32
CA GLU A 39 4.65 -5.10 11.19
C GLU A 39 3.81 -6.36 11.50
N LEU A 40 3.95 -6.91 12.70
CA LEU A 40 3.14 -8.06 13.12
C LEU A 40 1.65 -7.73 13.17
N ILE A 41 1.28 -6.58 13.73
CA ILE A 41 -0.11 -6.12 13.78
C ILE A 41 -0.65 -5.95 12.36
N GLN A 42 0.13 -5.35 11.45
CA GLN A 42 -0.28 -5.18 10.05
C GLN A 42 -0.51 -6.53 9.37
N LEU A 43 0.40 -7.50 9.54
CA LEU A 43 0.26 -8.84 8.96
C LEU A 43 -1.00 -9.57 9.48
N VAL A 44 -1.32 -9.42 10.76
CA VAL A 44 -2.56 -10.00 11.33
C VAL A 44 -3.79 -9.34 10.71
N ASN A 45 -3.80 -8.01 10.60
CA ASN A 45 -4.90 -7.28 9.97
C ASN A 45 -5.07 -7.67 8.50
N ASP A 46 -3.97 -7.81 7.75
CA ASP A 46 -4.01 -8.23 6.35
C ASP A 46 -4.62 -9.63 6.19
N VAL A 47 -4.25 -10.59 7.05
CA VAL A 47 -4.84 -11.94 7.02
C VAL A 47 -6.33 -11.91 7.37
N LEU A 48 -6.74 -11.09 8.33
CA LEU A 48 -8.16 -10.93 8.68
C LEU A 48 -8.94 -10.27 7.54
N ASP A 49 -8.38 -9.23 6.91
CA ASP A 49 -9.01 -8.55 5.78
C ASP A 49 -9.11 -9.50 4.57
N LEU A 50 -8.06 -10.27 4.27
CA LEU A 50 -8.10 -11.30 3.23
C LEU A 50 -9.22 -12.32 3.49
N SER A 51 -9.28 -12.85 4.71
CA SER A 51 -10.31 -13.83 5.09
C SER A 51 -11.72 -13.29 4.94
N ARG A 52 -11.94 -12.01 5.31
CA ARG A 52 -13.26 -11.35 5.16
C ARG A 52 -13.62 -11.09 3.71
N LEU A 53 -12.65 -10.71 2.87
CA LEU A 53 -12.84 -10.52 1.43
C LEU A 53 -13.18 -11.83 0.74
N GLU A 54 -12.41 -12.90 0.99
CA GLU A 54 -12.66 -14.23 0.40
C GLU A 54 -14.02 -14.82 0.80
N ALA A 55 -14.46 -14.56 2.04
CA ALA A 55 -15.76 -14.99 2.52
C ALA A 55 -16.94 -14.08 2.10
N ASN A 56 -16.69 -12.98 1.37
CA ASN A 56 -17.67 -11.91 1.09
C ASN A 56 -18.33 -11.34 2.37
N MET A 57 -17.59 -11.33 3.48
CA MET A 57 -18.06 -10.85 4.79
C MET A 57 -17.51 -9.46 5.13
N MET A 58 -16.72 -8.84 4.26
CA MET A 58 -16.22 -7.50 4.47
C MET A 58 -17.36 -6.49 4.40
N LYS A 59 -17.46 -5.64 5.43
CA LYS A 59 -18.42 -4.54 5.47
C LYS A 59 -17.74 -3.27 4.97
N PHE A 60 -18.24 -2.70 3.88
CA PHE A 60 -17.75 -1.46 3.31
C PHE A 60 -18.63 -0.28 3.73
N GLN A 61 -17.98 0.85 4.00
CA GLN A 61 -18.65 2.14 4.22
C GLN A 61 -18.68 2.90 2.91
N LEU A 62 -19.71 2.64 2.09
CA LEU A 62 -19.81 3.17 0.75
C LEU A 62 -20.22 4.63 0.75
N GLN A 63 -19.55 5.44 -0.06
CA GLN A 63 -19.88 6.85 -0.31
C GLN A 63 -19.43 7.27 -1.70
N ASP A 64 -20.03 8.35 -2.20
CA ASP A 64 -19.64 8.96 -3.46
C ASP A 64 -18.36 9.77 -3.24
N CYS A 65 -17.39 9.57 -4.10
CA CYS A 65 -16.09 10.20 -4.03
C CYS A 65 -15.74 10.87 -5.36
N ASN A 66 -15.35 12.15 -5.30
CA ASN A 66 -14.75 12.83 -6.45
C ASN A 66 -13.31 12.37 -6.61
N VAL A 67 -12.99 11.78 -7.75
CA VAL A 67 -11.68 11.16 -7.98
C VAL A 67 -10.54 12.17 -7.95
N LYS A 68 -10.75 13.37 -8.48
CA LYS A 68 -9.74 14.43 -8.51
C LYS A 68 -9.41 14.95 -7.11
N GLU A 69 -10.45 15.16 -6.29
CA GLU A 69 -10.29 15.58 -4.89
C GLU A 69 -9.55 14.51 -4.09
N TRP A 70 -9.98 13.26 -4.23
CA TRP A 70 -9.32 12.12 -3.60
C TRP A 70 -7.84 11.98 -3.99
N CYS A 71 -7.49 12.17 -5.27
CA CYS A 71 -6.09 12.12 -5.71
C CYS A 71 -5.24 13.22 -5.06
N ASN A 72 -5.78 14.43 -4.89
CA ASN A 72 -5.08 15.52 -4.21
C ASN A 72 -4.83 15.18 -2.73
N GLU A 73 -5.84 14.67 -2.03
CA GLU A 73 -5.71 14.23 -0.63
C GLU A 73 -4.70 13.07 -0.50
N LEU A 74 -4.74 12.11 -1.42
CA LEU A 74 -3.78 11.01 -1.48
C LEU A 74 -2.36 11.52 -1.66
N GLY A 75 -2.13 12.48 -2.55
CA GLY A 75 -0.82 13.10 -2.77
C GLY A 75 -0.24 13.73 -1.50
N CYS A 76 -1.06 14.49 -0.78
CA CYS A 76 -0.68 15.07 0.52
C CYS A 76 -0.36 13.99 1.56
N LEU A 77 -1.17 12.93 1.62
CA LEU A 77 -0.99 11.82 2.55
C LEU A 77 0.33 11.07 2.29
N ILE A 78 0.64 10.79 1.01
CA ILE A 78 1.89 10.10 0.62
C ILE A 78 3.10 10.95 0.97
N GLN A 79 3.06 12.25 0.66
CA GLN A 79 4.16 13.16 0.98
C GLN A 79 4.43 13.19 2.49
N MET A 80 3.37 13.27 3.31
CA MET A 80 3.48 13.29 4.77
C MET A 80 4.02 11.95 5.32
N ARG A 81 3.47 10.81 4.86
CA ARG A 81 3.84 9.48 5.38
C ARG A 81 5.20 9.01 4.93
N SER A 82 5.64 9.41 3.74
CA SER A 82 6.96 9.06 3.23
C SER A 82 8.08 9.94 3.77
N GLU A 83 7.76 10.98 4.54
CA GLU A 83 8.73 11.98 4.99
C GLU A 83 9.56 12.57 3.84
N GLY A 84 8.93 12.74 2.67
CA GLY A 84 9.58 13.23 1.44
C GLY A 84 10.43 12.19 0.70
N ARG A 85 10.45 10.93 1.12
CA ARG A 85 11.20 9.86 0.44
C ARG A 85 10.52 9.38 -0.84
N ILE A 86 9.21 9.57 -0.98
CA ILE A 86 8.48 9.30 -2.22
C ILE A 86 8.13 10.62 -2.88
N LEU A 87 8.67 10.83 -4.08
CA LEU A 87 8.29 11.94 -4.96
C LEU A 87 7.17 11.45 -5.88
N LEU A 88 5.92 11.68 -5.48
CA LEU A 88 4.76 11.24 -6.23
C LEU A 88 4.41 12.26 -7.32
N GLU A 89 4.50 11.84 -8.59
CA GLU A 89 3.97 12.57 -9.74
C GLU A 89 2.55 12.09 -10.06
N LEU A 90 1.59 12.96 -9.87
CA LEU A 90 0.19 12.70 -10.19
C LEU A 90 -0.19 13.33 -11.53
N GLN A 91 -0.64 12.50 -12.47
CA GLN A 91 -1.24 12.93 -13.73
C GLN A 91 -2.70 12.48 -13.75
N VAL A 92 -3.61 13.42 -13.52
CA VAL A 92 -5.03 13.15 -13.31
C VAL A 92 -5.86 13.72 -14.45
N GLU A 93 -6.17 12.88 -15.44
CA GLU A 93 -6.95 13.23 -16.63
C GLU A 93 -8.38 12.65 -16.53
N VAL A 94 -9.06 12.92 -15.44
CA VAL A 94 -10.38 12.30 -15.16
C VAL A 94 -11.55 13.29 -15.22
N GLY A 95 -11.29 14.60 -15.23
CA GLY A 95 -12.36 15.62 -15.17
C GLY A 95 -13.13 15.56 -13.84
N ASP A 96 -14.44 15.86 -13.88
CA ASP A 96 -15.32 15.77 -12.71
C ASP A 96 -16.01 14.39 -12.66
N VAL A 97 -15.23 13.37 -12.36
CA VAL A 97 -15.68 11.98 -12.27
C VAL A 97 -15.86 11.56 -10.83
N ARG A 98 -16.97 10.86 -10.56
CA ARG A 98 -17.28 10.28 -9.25
C ARG A 98 -17.28 8.75 -9.31
N ILE A 99 -16.90 8.15 -8.20
CA ILE A 99 -16.97 6.70 -7.97
C ILE A 99 -17.73 6.43 -6.67
N HIS A 100 -18.38 5.29 -6.57
CA HIS A 100 -19.06 4.83 -5.36
C HIS A 100 -18.20 3.76 -4.69
N THR A 101 -17.60 4.08 -3.55
CA THR A 101 -16.59 3.24 -2.92
C THR A 101 -16.50 3.44 -1.42
N ASP A 102 -15.78 2.55 -0.75
CA ASP A 102 -15.21 2.82 0.57
C ASP A 102 -13.89 3.58 0.41
N VAL A 103 -13.95 4.90 0.56
CA VAL A 103 -12.80 5.80 0.33
C VAL A 103 -11.65 5.48 1.25
N ASN A 104 -11.91 5.10 2.50
CA ASN A 104 -10.85 4.75 3.46
C ASN A 104 -10.10 3.50 3.01
N ARG A 105 -10.83 2.48 2.56
CA ARG A 105 -10.23 1.24 2.06
C ARG A 105 -9.50 1.46 0.75
N LEU A 106 -10.08 2.21 -0.19
CA LEU A 106 -9.41 2.57 -1.44
C LEU A 106 -8.09 3.32 -1.16
N THR A 107 -8.13 4.32 -0.26
CA THR A 107 -6.94 5.07 0.14
C THR A 107 -5.90 4.16 0.79
N GLN A 108 -6.30 3.26 1.69
CA GLN A 108 -5.40 2.29 2.33
C GLN A 108 -4.71 1.40 1.27
N ILE A 109 -5.47 0.85 0.33
CA ILE A 109 -4.96 -0.03 -0.72
C ILE A 109 -4.00 0.70 -1.64
N VAL A 110 -4.36 1.89 -2.15
CA VAL A 110 -3.49 2.65 -3.03
C VAL A 110 -2.25 3.16 -2.29
N THR A 111 -2.40 3.57 -1.03
CA THR A 111 -1.24 3.93 -0.18
C THR A 111 -0.27 2.76 -0.03
N SER A 112 -0.76 1.53 0.16
CA SER A 112 0.10 0.33 0.26
C SER A 112 0.86 0.02 -1.03
N MET A 113 0.37 0.48 -2.18
CA MET A 113 1.06 0.36 -3.47
C MET A 113 2.13 1.45 -3.67
N LEU A 114 1.98 2.61 -3.02
CA LEU A 114 2.84 3.78 -3.20
C LEU A 114 3.94 3.90 -2.15
N LEU A 115 3.73 3.33 -0.96
CA LEU A 115 4.69 3.41 0.14
C LEU A 115 5.50 2.13 0.26
N TYR A 116 6.77 2.30 0.63
CA TYR A 116 7.66 1.20 0.96
C TYR A 116 7.46 0.72 2.40
N PRO A 117 7.75 -0.56 2.69
CA PRO A 117 8.08 -0.97 4.05
C PRO A 117 9.25 -0.11 4.58
N ASN A 118 9.21 0.23 5.85
CA ASN A 118 9.95 1.30 6.54
C ASN A 118 11.49 1.41 6.34
N ASP A 119 12.13 0.53 5.57
CA ASP A 119 13.61 0.43 5.51
C ASP A 119 14.26 1.11 4.29
N CYS A 120 13.52 1.70 3.37
CA CYS A 120 14.14 2.33 2.21
C CYS A 120 14.65 3.73 2.57
N LYS A 121 15.97 3.90 2.54
CA LYS A 121 16.64 5.19 2.80
C LYS A 121 16.75 6.09 1.56
N GLU A 122 16.45 5.54 0.38
CA GLU A 122 16.60 6.25 -0.88
C GLU A 122 15.31 6.98 -1.27
N THR A 123 15.48 8.18 -1.82
CA THR A 123 14.36 8.92 -2.43
C THR A 123 14.00 8.29 -3.76
N ARG A 124 12.70 8.00 -3.97
CA ARG A 124 12.20 7.40 -5.20
C ARG A 124 11.11 8.23 -5.83
N LYS A 125 11.18 8.36 -7.14
CA LYS A 125 10.15 9.00 -7.95
C LYS A 125 9.14 7.92 -8.37
N VAL A 126 7.87 8.11 -8.02
CA VAL A 126 6.76 7.25 -8.39
C VAL A 126 5.79 8.05 -9.24
N SER A 127 5.36 7.49 -10.37
CA SER A 127 4.38 8.15 -11.25
C SER A 127 3.04 7.44 -11.16
N MET A 128 1.96 8.21 -11.01
CA MET A 128 0.60 7.69 -10.97
C MET A 128 -0.26 8.44 -11.99
N PHE A 129 -0.80 7.68 -12.93
CA PHE A 129 -1.60 8.18 -14.04
C PHE A 129 -3.05 7.72 -13.85
N LEU A 130 -3.99 8.65 -13.91
CA LEU A 130 -5.42 8.34 -13.91
C LEU A 130 -6.07 8.90 -15.15
N VAL A 131 -6.75 8.02 -15.88
CA VAL A 131 -7.46 8.37 -17.13
C VAL A 131 -8.91 7.90 -17.03
N ASN A 132 -9.84 8.77 -17.41
CA ASN A 132 -11.24 8.42 -17.55
C ASN A 132 -11.50 7.81 -18.93
N HIS A 133 -12.22 6.69 -18.96
CA HIS A 133 -12.75 6.06 -20.17
C HIS A 133 -14.28 6.12 -20.16
N PRO A 134 -14.91 7.23 -20.60
CA PRO A 134 -16.34 7.43 -20.49
C PRO A 134 -17.16 6.35 -21.21
N ASP A 135 -16.69 5.89 -22.37
CA ASP A 135 -17.36 4.85 -23.18
C ASP A 135 -17.45 3.50 -22.43
N LYS A 136 -16.56 3.26 -21.50
CA LYS A 136 -16.52 2.03 -20.70
C LYS A 136 -17.04 2.23 -19.28
N HIS A 137 -17.39 3.46 -18.92
CA HIS A 137 -17.76 3.84 -17.54
C HIS A 137 -16.74 3.39 -16.49
N ILE A 138 -15.44 3.59 -16.76
CA ILE A 138 -14.35 3.27 -15.85
C ILE A 138 -13.30 4.37 -15.81
N ILE A 139 -12.62 4.48 -14.69
CA ILE A 139 -11.29 5.08 -14.61
C ILE A 139 -10.26 3.97 -14.66
N ALA A 140 -9.16 4.22 -15.35
CA ALA A 140 -7.96 3.39 -15.32
C ALA A 140 -6.86 4.12 -14.57
N CYS A 141 -6.20 3.41 -13.67
CA CYS A 141 -5.02 3.91 -12.97
C CYS A 141 -3.81 3.06 -13.31
N ARG A 142 -2.67 3.72 -13.56
CA ARG A 142 -1.38 3.09 -13.77
C ARG A 142 -0.37 3.71 -12.82
N ILE A 143 0.30 2.88 -12.05
CA ILE A 143 1.36 3.29 -11.12
C ILE A 143 2.68 2.70 -11.64
N GLU A 144 3.67 3.54 -11.85
CA GLU A 144 4.99 3.16 -12.33
C GLU A 144 6.04 3.41 -11.25
N ASN A 145 7.06 2.56 -11.24
CA ASN A 145 8.18 2.64 -10.32
C ASN A 145 7.78 2.59 -8.83
N SER A 146 6.71 1.84 -8.54
CA SER A 146 6.27 1.61 -7.18
C SER A 146 7.32 0.83 -6.40
N PRO A 147 7.73 1.29 -5.22
CA PRO A 147 8.76 0.61 -4.44
C PRO A 147 8.33 -0.80 -4.00
N ILE A 148 7.07 -1.01 -3.70
CA ILE A 148 6.57 -2.30 -3.23
C ILE A 148 6.53 -3.35 -4.33
N ALA A 149 6.41 -2.93 -5.59
CA ALA A 149 6.35 -3.85 -6.70
C ALA A 149 7.67 -4.64 -6.86
N ASP A 150 8.81 -4.05 -6.55
CA ASP A 150 10.11 -4.73 -6.58
C ASP A 150 10.13 -5.95 -5.65
N SER A 151 9.58 -5.82 -4.45
CA SER A 151 9.50 -6.92 -3.49
C SER A 151 8.54 -8.02 -3.93
N TRP A 152 7.48 -7.68 -4.66
CA TRP A 152 6.52 -8.62 -5.19
C TRP A 152 7.09 -9.45 -6.32
N PHE A 153 7.84 -8.83 -7.24
CA PHE A 153 8.48 -9.54 -8.35
C PHE A 153 9.65 -10.42 -7.88
N ALA A 154 10.40 -9.98 -6.88
CA ALA A 154 11.52 -10.75 -6.34
C ALA A 154 11.07 -12.05 -5.65
N SER A 155 9.87 -12.11 -5.09
CA SER A 155 9.42 -13.25 -4.28
C SER A 155 8.83 -14.41 -5.05
N GLN A 156 8.50 -14.28 -6.34
CA GLN A 156 7.78 -15.24 -7.18
C GLN A 156 6.46 -15.79 -6.58
N LYS A 157 6.02 -15.24 -5.44
CA LYS A 157 4.78 -15.62 -4.75
C LYS A 157 3.88 -14.42 -4.62
N VAL A 158 2.60 -14.61 -4.92
CA VAL A 158 1.58 -13.59 -4.69
C VAL A 158 1.55 -13.27 -3.19
N SER A 159 1.82 -12.02 -2.84
CA SER A 159 1.76 -11.57 -1.45
C SER A 159 0.31 -11.48 -0.96
N VAL A 160 0.11 -11.53 0.35
CA VAL A 160 -1.21 -11.32 0.98
C VAL A 160 -1.78 -9.97 0.51
N GLN A 161 -0.96 -8.93 0.47
CA GLN A 161 -1.38 -7.59 0.03
C GLN A 161 -1.83 -7.57 -1.44
N GLN A 162 -1.11 -8.24 -2.35
CA GLN A 162 -1.54 -8.35 -3.76
C GLN A 162 -2.90 -9.05 -3.88
N LYS A 163 -3.13 -10.09 -3.07
CA LYS A 163 -4.41 -10.80 -3.07
C LYS A 163 -5.55 -9.94 -2.52
N ILE A 164 -5.30 -9.17 -1.45
CA ILE A 164 -6.25 -8.18 -0.94
C ILE A 164 -6.58 -7.15 -2.00
N ASN A 165 -5.58 -6.58 -2.68
CA ASN A 165 -5.76 -5.59 -3.74
C ASN A 165 -6.63 -6.17 -4.87
N GLN A 166 -6.30 -7.36 -5.35
CA GLN A 166 -7.06 -8.05 -6.38
C GLN A 166 -8.54 -8.21 -5.99
N LEU A 167 -8.79 -8.81 -4.82
CA LEU A 167 -10.17 -9.07 -4.35
C LEU A 167 -10.96 -7.80 -4.10
N PHE A 168 -10.30 -6.73 -3.63
CA PHE A 168 -10.95 -5.44 -3.46
C PHE A 168 -11.44 -4.86 -4.79
N PHE A 169 -10.56 -4.78 -5.79
CA PHE A 169 -10.97 -4.25 -7.10
C PHE A 169 -12.02 -5.13 -7.79
N GLU A 170 -11.90 -6.46 -7.70
CA GLU A 170 -12.90 -7.40 -8.21
C GLU A 170 -14.28 -7.20 -7.54
N HIS A 171 -14.31 -6.97 -6.22
CA HIS A 171 -15.55 -6.69 -5.48
C HIS A 171 -16.28 -5.46 -6.04
N PHE A 172 -15.53 -4.41 -6.39
CA PHE A 172 -16.06 -3.20 -7.02
C PHE A 172 -16.15 -3.30 -8.55
N LYS A 173 -16.08 -4.50 -9.14
CA LYS A 173 -16.14 -4.76 -10.59
C LYS A 173 -15.03 -4.08 -11.39
N GLY A 174 -13.93 -3.79 -10.76
CA GLY A 174 -12.70 -3.31 -11.38
C GLY A 174 -11.74 -4.47 -11.70
N THR A 175 -10.55 -4.11 -12.17
CA THR A 175 -9.46 -5.05 -12.46
C THR A 175 -8.21 -4.62 -11.70
N TYR A 176 -7.31 -5.58 -11.46
CA TYR A 176 -6.00 -5.33 -10.85
C TYR A 176 -4.97 -6.22 -11.51
N GLN A 177 -3.84 -5.64 -11.94
CA GLN A 177 -2.75 -6.35 -12.60
C GLN A 177 -1.41 -5.76 -12.17
N THR A 178 -0.39 -6.60 -12.14
CA THR A 178 0.99 -6.21 -11.91
C THR A 178 1.85 -6.77 -13.03
N GLU A 179 2.68 -5.92 -13.64
CA GLU A 179 3.55 -6.29 -14.76
C GLU A 179 4.98 -5.84 -14.47
N ASN A 180 5.93 -6.65 -14.88
CA ASN A 180 7.34 -6.26 -14.93
C ASN A 180 7.70 -5.90 -16.37
N VAL A 181 8.17 -4.70 -16.62
CA VAL A 181 8.54 -4.25 -17.96
C VAL A 181 10.00 -4.58 -18.20
N GLU A 182 10.28 -5.49 -19.16
CA GLU A 182 11.59 -6.14 -19.39
C GLU A 182 12.77 -5.20 -19.75
N GLU A 183 12.56 -3.93 -20.05
CA GLU A 183 13.63 -3.03 -20.53
C GLU A 183 14.11 -1.98 -19.54
N GLY A 184 13.90 -2.13 -18.27
CA GLY A 184 14.41 -1.11 -17.36
C GLY A 184 13.90 -1.15 -15.94
N GLU A 185 13.58 -2.32 -15.41
CA GLU A 185 13.27 -2.50 -13.98
C GLU A 185 12.09 -1.65 -13.46
N ILE A 186 11.17 -1.23 -14.35
CA ILE A 186 9.98 -0.47 -13.93
C ILE A 186 8.85 -1.45 -13.64
N ALA A 187 8.56 -1.63 -12.37
CA ALA A 187 7.39 -2.34 -11.95
C ALA A 187 6.13 -1.49 -12.16
N VAL A 188 5.15 -2.02 -12.87
CA VAL A 188 3.89 -1.36 -13.20
C VAL A 188 2.74 -2.05 -12.50
N ILE A 189 1.93 -1.25 -11.80
CA ILE A 189 0.67 -1.69 -11.23
C ILE A 189 -0.46 -0.99 -11.99
N THR A 190 -1.43 -1.74 -12.49
CA THR A 190 -2.60 -1.20 -13.14
C THR A 190 -3.87 -1.66 -12.44
N PHE A 191 -4.82 -0.76 -12.28
CA PHE A 191 -6.16 -1.11 -11.83
C PHE A 191 -7.22 -0.25 -12.51
N THR A 192 -8.45 -0.76 -12.57
CA THR A 192 -9.60 -0.03 -13.06
C THR A 192 -10.67 0.06 -11.99
N TYR A 193 -11.52 1.08 -12.09
CA TYR A 193 -12.63 1.28 -11.17
C TYR A 193 -13.86 1.79 -11.92
N PRO A 194 -15.09 1.27 -11.64
CA PRO A 194 -16.31 1.77 -12.27
C PRO A 194 -16.61 3.21 -11.86
N THR A 195 -17.11 4.01 -12.81
CA THR A 195 -17.58 5.38 -12.55
C THR A 195 -19.07 5.40 -12.32
N LEU A 196 -19.52 6.38 -11.54
CA LEU A 196 -20.94 6.72 -11.50
C LEU A 196 -21.34 7.36 -12.84
N SER A 197 -22.40 6.86 -13.43
CA SER A 197 -23.02 7.40 -14.65
C SER A 197 -23.78 8.69 -14.38
#